data_b400140afacbc90b6894e4f7beec323f
#
_entry.id   b400140afacbc90b6894e4f7beec323f
#
_cell.length_a   1.000
_cell.length_b   1.000
_cell.length_c   1.000
_cell.angle_alpha   90.00
_cell.angle_beta   90.00
_cell.angle_gamma   90.00
#
_symmetry.space_group_name_H-M   'P 1'
#
loop_
_entity.id
_entity.type
_entity.pdbx_description
1 polymer ?
#
loop_
_entity_poly.entity_id
_entity_poly.type
_entity_poly.pdbx_seq_one_letter_code
_entity_poly.pdbx_strand_id
1 'polypeptide(L)'
;MKAMIDCSKCRKKLLDEAYKQYLKHEYDIFECTVDSATTLAIAAVLSVMERRGKDKEYIHDLYEEMRLVLAMPTVFGKQIKMEDVCERFSKEYDIDWNKLELHYEDWEAFLKRAMK
;
A
#
# COMPACT_ATOMS: atom_id res chain seq x y z
N MET A 1 39.34 20.21 -21.53
CA MET A 1 37.89 20.06 -21.66
C MET A 1 37.45 19.01 -22.64
N LYS A 2 38.36 18.58 -23.49
CA LYS A 2 38.04 17.58 -24.50
C LYS A 2 37.54 16.27 -23.90
N ALA A 3 38.10 15.85 -22.78
CA ALA A 3 37.73 14.60 -22.13
C ALA A 3 36.26 14.55 -21.68
N MET A 4 35.69 15.70 -21.37
CA MET A 4 34.29 15.75 -20.93
C MET A 4 33.33 15.69 -22.12
N ILE A 5 33.74 16.23 -23.25
CA ILE A 5 32.91 16.33 -24.43
C ILE A 5 32.78 14.97 -25.13
N ASP A 6 33.88 14.24 -25.17
CA ASP A 6 33.96 13.01 -25.94
C ASP A 6 33.78 11.74 -25.13
N CYS A 7 33.46 11.84 -23.84
CA CYS A 7 33.32 10.70 -22.98
C CYS A 7 31.91 10.11 -23.03
N SER A 8 31.65 9.31 -24.06
CA SER A 8 30.37 8.63 -24.18
C SER A 8 30.12 7.65 -23.02
N LYS A 9 31.19 7.04 -22.50
CA LYS A 9 31.10 6.14 -21.34
C LYS A 9 30.70 6.90 -20.08
N CYS A 10 31.26 8.08 -19.87
CA CYS A 10 30.91 8.91 -18.72
C CYS A 10 29.46 9.39 -18.80
N ARG A 11 29.02 9.78 -19.98
CA ARG A 11 27.65 10.20 -20.22
C ARG A 11 26.67 9.06 -19.96
N LYS A 12 27.00 7.87 -20.48
CA LYS A 12 26.16 6.69 -20.26
C LYS A 12 26.08 6.34 -18.79
N LYS A 13 27.20 6.41 -18.08
CA LYS A 13 27.24 6.13 -16.64
C LYS A 13 26.37 7.11 -15.86
N LEU A 14 26.43 8.40 -16.19
CA LEU A 14 25.60 9.43 -15.55
C LEU A 14 24.12 9.18 -15.82
N LEU A 15 23.76 8.81 -17.04
CA LEU A 15 22.38 8.50 -17.38
C LEU A 15 21.90 7.25 -16.65
N ASP A 16 22.73 6.23 -16.54
CA ASP A 16 22.39 5.01 -15.83
C ASP A 16 22.16 5.29 -14.35
N GLU A 17 23.02 6.13 -13.75
CA GLU A 17 22.86 6.51 -12.34
C GLU A 17 21.61 7.33 -12.11
N ALA A 18 21.32 8.28 -13.00
CA ALA A 18 20.12 9.09 -12.92
C ALA A 18 18.85 8.21 -13.04
N TYR A 19 18.89 7.23 -13.95
CA TYR A 19 17.78 6.31 -14.14
C TYR A 19 17.58 5.43 -12.90
N LYS A 20 18.66 4.94 -12.32
CA LYS A 20 18.58 4.14 -11.08
C LYS A 20 17.99 4.94 -9.92
N GLN A 21 18.40 6.21 -9.80
CA GLN A 21 17.86 7.09 -8.76
C GLN A 21 16.36 7.36 -8.99
N TYR A 22 15.97 7.53 -10.24
CA TYR A 22 14.57 7.71 -10.61
C TYR A 22 13.74 6.48 -10.23
N LEU A 23 14.21 5.29 -10.57
CA LEU A 23 13.51 4.04 -10.23
C LEU A 23 13.39 3.85 -8.73
N LYS A 24 14.45 4.17 -7.99
CA LYS A 24 14.43 4.08 -6.53
C LYS A 24 13.41 5.05 -5.94
N HIS A 25 13.36 6.27 -6.45
CA HIS A 25 12.40 7.29 -6.01
C HIS A 25 10.96 6.84 -6.27
N GLU A 26 10.69 6.32 -7.46
CA GLU A 26 9.38 5.77 -7.82
C GLU A 26 8.98 4.60 -6.91
N TYR A 27 9.94 3.72 -6.62
CA TYR A 27 9.71 2.60 -5.73
C TYR A 27 9.40 3.07 -4.31
N ASP A 28 10.15 4.04 -3.80
CA ASP A 28 9.94 4.60 -2.46
C ASP A 28 8.55 5.26 -2.36
N ILE A 29 8.13 5.97 -3.39
CA ILE A 29 6.79 6.57 -3.46
C ILE A 29 5.72 5.48 -3.47
N PHE A 30 5.91 4.45 -4.28
CA PHE A 30 4.97 3.34 -4.38
C PHE A 30 4.82 2.63 -3.02
N GLU A 31 5.94 2.31 -2.39
CA GLU A 31 5.94 1.64 -1.09
C GLU A 31 5.23 2.49 -0.03
N CYS A 32 5.53 3.77 0.01
CA CYS A 32 4.88 4.71 0.93
C CYS A 32 3.36 4.78 0.67
N THR A 33 2.95 4.77 -0.59
CA THR A 33 1.54 4.81 -0.98
C THR A 33 0.81 3.54 -0.54
N VAL A 34 1.43 2.37 -0.73
CA VAL A 34 0.85 1.09 -0.31
C VAL A 34 0.70 1.04 1.21
N ASP A 35 1.75 1.43 1.95
CA ASP A 35 1.71 1.46 3.41
C ASP A 35 0.63 2.41 3.91
N SER A 36 0.50 3.58 3.28
CA SER A 36 -0.51 4.57 3.64
C SER A 36 -1.92 4.06 3.38
N ALA A 37 -2.13 3.41 2.24
CA ALA A 37 -3.41 2.83 1.88
C ALA A 37 -3.80 1.72 2.86
N THR A 38 -2.86 0.87 3.22
CA THR A 38 -3.08 -0.21 4.16
C THR A 38 -3.42 0.34 5.54
N THR A 39 -2.68 1.33 6.00
CA THR A 39 -2.93 1.97 7.30
C THR A 39 -4.31 2.59 7.34
N LEU A 40 -4.71 3.29 6.29
CA LEU A 40 -6.02 3.91 6.20
C LEU A 40 -7.14 2.86 6.23
N ALA A 41 -6.98 1.78 5.50
CA ALA A 41 -7.96 0.69 5.47
C ALA A 41 -8.12 0.05 6.85
N ILE A 42 -7.01 -0.23 7.52
CA ILE A 42 -7.03 -0.81 8.88
C ILE A 42 -7.69 0.17 9.85
N ALA A 43 -7.32 1.44 9.79
CA ALA A 43 -7.89 2.47 10.65
C ALA A 43 -9.41 2.57 10.45
N ALA A 44 -9.88 2.46 9.22
CA ALA A 44 -11.30 2.47 8.92
C ALA A 44 -12.03 1.29 9.56
N VAL A 45 -11.47 0.09 9.46
CA VAL A 45 -12.06 -1.12 10.07
C VAL A 45 -12.13 -0.97 11.58
N LEU A 46 -11.04 -0.53 12.20
CA LEU A 46 -11.00 -0.36 13.65
C LEU A 46 -11.98 0.71 14.13
N SER A 47 -12.14 1.77 13.37
CA SER A 47 -13.11 2.84 13.66
C SER A 47 -14.54 2.33 13.62
N VAL A 48 -14.86 1.46 12.67
CA VAL A 48 -16.18 0.84 12.58
C VAL A 48 -16.43 -0.05 13.80
N MET A 49 -15.44 -0.83 14.22
CA MET A 49 -15.57 -1.69 15.40
C MET A 49 -15.77 -0.86 16.67
N GLU A 50 -15.08 0.27 16.78
CA GLU A 50 -15.29 1.20 17.88
C GLU A 50 -16.72 1.72 17.91
N ARG A 51 -17.26 2.12 16.76
CA ARG A 51 -18.64 2.59 16.63
C ARG A 51 -19.66 1.51 17.01
N ARG A 52 -19.30 0.24 16.79
CA ARG A 52 -20.16 -0.90 17.18
C ARG A 52 -20.05 -1.26 18.67
N GLY A 53 -19.30 -0.47 19.42
CA GLY A 53 -19.18 -0.66 20.87
C GLY A 53 -18.27 -1.77 21.29
N LYS A 54 -17.33 -2.18 20.42
CA LYS A 54 -16.36 -3.21 20.78
C LYS A 54 -15.33 -2.64 21.74
N ASP A 55 -14.88 -3.48 22.69
CA ASP A 55 -13.96 -3.04 23.73
C ASP A 55 -12.51 -2.94 23.21
N LYS A 56 -11.65 -2.43 24.09
CA LYS A 56 -10.23 -2.20 23.74
C LYS A 56 -9.51 -3.50 23.39
N GLU A 57 -9.78 -4.57 24.12
CA GLU A 57 -9.14 -5.87 23.86
C GLU A 57 -9.54 -6.42 22.51
N TYR A 58 -10.83 -6.33 22.17
CA TYR A 58 -11.34 -6.80 20.90
C TYR A 58 -10.67 -6.06 19.74
N ILE A 59 -10.62 -4.73 19.83
CA ILE A 59 -10.02 -3.90 18.78
C ILE A 59 -8.53 -4.20 18.63
N HIS A 60 -7.82 -4.34 19.74
CA HIS A 60 -6.40 -4.69 19.72
C HIS A 60 -6.15 -6.06 19.09
N ASP A 61 -6.93 -7.05 19.49
CA ASP A 61 -6.82 -8.41 18.97
C ASP A 61 -7.14 -8.46 17.49
N LEU A 62 -8.16 -7.72 17.05
CA LEU A 62 -8.50 -7.60 15.65
C LEU A 62 -7.35 -7.00 14.85
N TYR A 63 -6.74 -5.96 15.37
CA TYR A 63 -5.56 -5.35 14.72
C TYR A 63 -4.42 -6.37 14.57
N GLU A 64 -4.13 -7.13 15.62
CA GLU A 64 -3.06 -8.13 15.58
C GLU A 64 -3.36 -9.24 14.57
N GLU A 65 -4.62 -9.71 14.51
CA GLU A 65 -5.01 -10.70 13.51
C GLU A 65 -4.89 -10.16 12.08
N MET A 66 -5.32 -8.93 11.85
CA MET A 66 -5.19 -8.28 10.56
C MET A 66 -3.72 -8.15 10.15
N ARG A 67 -2.87 -7.77 11.10
CA ARG A 67 -1.44 -7.64 10.86
C ARG A 67 -0.82 -8.98 10.44
N LEU A 68 -1.21 -10.06 11.10
CA LEU A 68 -0.72 -11.40 10.76
C LEU A 68 -1.19 -11.84 9.38
N VAL A 69 -2.45 -11.60 9.04
CA VAL A 69 -2.99 -11.94 7.73
C VAL A 69 -2.26 -11.19 6.62
N LEU A 70 -1.99 -9.90 6.84
CA LEU A 70 -1.29 -9.09 5.85
C LEU A 70 0.18 -9.48 5.70
N ALA A 71 0.79 -10.01 6.77
CA ALA A 71 2.17 -10.46 6.72
C ALA A 71 2.32 -11.85 6.07
N MET A 72 1.22 -12.61 5.97
CA MET A 72 1.23 -13.95 5.42
C MET A 72 0.59 -13.95 4.02
N PRO A 73 1.39 -13.96 2.95
CA PRO A 73 0.83 -13.98 1.59
C PRO A 73 0.21 -15.33 1.22
N THR A 74 0.25 -16.32 2.11
CA THR A 74 -0.27 -17.65 1.83
C THR A 74 -1.18 -18.12 2.95
N VAL A 75 -2.24 -18.84 2.57
CA VAL A 75 -3.11 -19.56 3.51
C VAL A 75 -3.03 -21.04 3.17
N PHE A 76 -2.70 -21.87 4.14
CA PHE A 76 -2.53 -23.32 3.97
C PHE A 76 -1.53 -23.67 2.86
N GLY A 77 -0.45 -22.87 2.75
CA GLY A 77 0.59 -23.08 1.74
C GLY A 77 0.21 -22.62 0.33
N LYS A 78 -0.96 -22.04 0.14
CA LYS A 78 -1.39 -21.48 -1.15
C LYS A 78 -1.37 -19.98 -1.12
N GLN A 79 -0.86 -19.39 -2.20
CA GLN A 79 -0.85 -17.94 -2.35
C GLN A 79 -2.28 -17.40 -2.42
N ILE A 80 -2.57 -16.39 -1.62
CA ILE A 80 -3.87 -15.74 -1.64
C ILE A 80 -3.92 -14.79 -2.83
N LYS A 81 -4.90 -14.98 -3.71
CA LYS A 81 -5.15 -14.07 -4.81
C LYS A 81 -6.26 -13.11 -4.38
N MET A 82 -5.99 -11.82 -4.43
CA MET A 82 -6.96 -10.80 -4.05
C MET A 82 -8.26 -10.92 -4.82
N GLU A 83 -8.18 -11.28 -6.11
CA GLU A 83 -9.34 -11.45 -6.96
C GLU A 83 -10.27 -12.54 -6.43
N ASP A 84 -9.70 -13.66 -6.00
CA ASP A 84 -10.48 -14.79 -5.48
C ASP A 84 -11.17 -14.41 -4.16
N VAL A 85 -10.47 -13.69 -3.31
CA VAL A 85 -11.02 -13.22 -2.04
C VAL A 85 -12.16 -12.23 -2.27
N CYS A 86 -11.97 -11.26 -3.16
CA CYS A 86 -12.99 -10.27 -3.49
C CYS A 86 -14.22 -10.94 -4.10
N GLU A 87 -14.02 -11.91 -5.00
CA GLU A 87 -15.11 -12.65 -5.61
C GLU A 87 -15.92 -13.42 -4.56
N ARG A 88 -15.24 -14.08 -3.64
CA ARG A 88 -15.90 -14.82 -2.56
C ARG A 88 -16.75 -13.90 -1.68
N PHE A 89 -16.20 -12.78 -1.25
CA PHE A 89 -16.95 -11.82 -0.44
C PHE A 89 -18.13 -11.23 -1.19
N SER A 90 -17.97 -11.00 -2.49
CA SER A 90 -19.06 -10.52 -3.32
C SER A 90 -20.22 -11.52 -3.38
N LYS A 91 -19.90 -12.82 -3.52
CA LYS A 91 -20.91 -13.87 -3.61
C LYS A 91 -21.55 -14.19 -2.26
N GLU A 92 -20.73 -14.31 -1.21
CA GLU A 92 -21.22 -14.76 0.10
C GLU A 92 -21.88 -13.65 0.92
N TYR A 93 -21.44 -12.41 0.74
CA TYR A 93 -21.85 -11.28 1.58
C TYR A 93 -22.46 -10.13 0.80
N ASP A 94 -22.72 -10.29 -0.48
CA ASP A 94 -23.32 -9.26 -1.35
C ASP A 94 -22.52 -7.93 -1.34
N ILE A 95 -21.19 -8.03 -1.32
CA ILE A 95 -20.34 -6.86 -1.32
C ILE A 95 -20.10 -6.40 -2.76
N ASP A 96 -20.40 -5.13 -3.02
CA ASP A 96 -20.13 -4.50 -4.30
C ASP A 96 -18.87 -3.63 -4.17
N TRP A 97 -17.77 -4.14 -4.68
CA TRP A 97 -16.47 -3.46 -4.61
C TRP A 97 -16.42 -2.19 -5.44
N ASN A 98 -17.33 -2.05 -6.41
CA ASN A 98 -17.39 -0.85 -7.25
C ASN A 98 -17.93 0.37 -6.51
N LYS A 99 -18.60 0.17 -5.39
CA LYS A 99 -19.11 1.24 -4.55
C LYS A 99 -18.09 1.79 -3.58
N LEU A 100 -16.90 1.18 -3.52
CA LEU A 100 -15.84 1.63 -2.63
C LEU A 100 -15.25 2.93 -3.17
N GLU A 101 -15.47 4.02 -2.46
CA GLU A 101 -14.97 5.33 -2.84
C GLU A 101 -14.10 5.92 -1.73
N LEU A 102 -13.02 6.58 -2.12
CA LEU A 102 -12.15 7.29 -1.20
C LEU A 102 -12.29 8.79 -1.44
N HIS A 103 -12.34 9.56 -0.37
CA HIS A 103 -12.31 11.01 -0.48
C HIS A 103 -10.92 11.45 -0.93
N TYR A 104 -10.84 11.98 -2.13
CA TYR A 104 -9.58 12.32 -2.77
C TYR A 104 -8.78 13.35 -1.97
N GLU A 105 -9.45 14.36 -1.45
CA GLU A 105 -8.80 15.42 -0.67
C GLU A 105 -8.18 14.88 0.62
N ASP A 106 -8.92 14.05 1.34
CA ASP A 106 -8.42 13.44 2.56
C ASP A 106 -7.27 12.49 2.27
N TRP A 107 -7.35 11.79 1.15
CA TRP A 107 -6.31 10.89 0.69
C TRP A 107 -5.03 11.65 0.35
N GLU A 108 -5.14 12.77 -0.37
CA GLU A 108 -3.98 13.59 -0.70
C GLU A 108 -3.31 14.17 0.55
N ALA A 109 -4.10 14.67 1.49
CA ALA A 109 -3.59 15.20 2.74
C ALA A 109 -2.86 14.12 3.53
N PHE A 110 -3.41 12.91 3.57
CA PHE A 110 -2.81 11.76 4.24
C PHE A 110 -1.48 11.40 3.59
N LEU A 111 -1.44 11.32 2.27
CA LEU A 111 -0.22 11.00 1.54
C LEU A 111 0.87 12.05 1.77
N LYS A 112 0.52 13.32 1.77
CA LYS A 112 1.48 14.39 2.02
C LYS A 112 2.12 14.27 3.39
N ARG A 113 1.34 13.89 4.40
CA ARG A 113 1.87 13.68 5.75
C ARG A 113 2.76 12.44 5.84
N ALA A 114 2.36 11.38 5.16
CA ALA A 114 3.12 10.13 5.16
C ALA A 114 4.45 10.25 4.42
N MET A 115 4.53 11.13 3.42
CA MET A 115 5.71 11.31 2.59
C MET A 115 6.72 12.32 3.15
N LYS A 116 6.42 12.96 4.27
CA LYS A 116 7.35 13.89 4.91
C LYS A 116 8.38 13.14 5.81
#